data_162675f051cf051d7abeffe86b0d924b
#
_entry.id   162675f051cf051d7abeffe86b0d924b
#
_cell.length_a   1.000
_cell.length_b   1.000
_cell.length_c   1.000
_cell.angle_alpha   90.00
_cell.angle_beta   90.00
_cell.angle_gamma   90.00
#
_symmetry.space_group_name_H-M   'P 1'
#
loop_
_entity.id
_entity.type
_entity.pdbx_description
1 polymer ?
#
loop_
_entity_poly.entity_id
_entity_poly.type
_entity_poly.pdbx_seq_one_letter_code
_entity_poly.pdbx_strand_id
1 'polypeptide(L)'
;MTHTMNAELIVDRYLAVWSEPDAESRRDAIAGLWAPDGVEFVEGTAFRGRKELEVRIAEAYDAFVGSGKYAVTSAGDASAHNDIATFTIQLSTGGGEVAWAARVFIVLDENGLIQQDYQLTVTPLAAE
;
A
#
# COMPACT_ATOMS: atom_id res chain seq x y z
N MET A 1 -18.09 11.24 -18.26
CA MET A 1 -16.81 11.91 -18.05
C MET A 1 -15.78 10.92 -17.54
N THR A 2 -14.66 10.86 -18.21
CA THR A 2 -13.61 9.92 -17.83
C THR A 2 -12.86 10.41 -16.60
N HIS A 3 -12.75 9.59 -15.60
CA HIS A 3 -11.86 9.86 -14.50
C HIS A 3 -10.42 9.71 -14.97
N THR A 4 -9.66 10.78 -14.85
CA THR A 4 -8.22 10.70 -15.08
C THR A 4 -7.58 10.35 -13.75
N MET A 5 -7.06 9.13 -13.65
CA MET A 5 -6.34 8.72 -12.46
C MET A 5 -4.98 9.42 -12.41
N ASN A 6 -4.68 10.08 -11.30
CA ASN A 6 -3.35 10.60 -11.04
C ASN A 6 -2.56 9.53 -10.28
N ALA A 7 -1.66 8.85 -10.98
CA ALA A 7 -0.89 7.75 -10.40
C ALA A 7 -0.07 8.18 -9.19
N GLU A 8 0.58 9.34 -9.27
CA GLU A 8 1.41 9.82 -8.17
C GLU A 8 0.58 10.13 -6.93
N LEU A 9 -0.60 10.72 -7.11
CA LEU A 9 -1.50 11.03 -6.00
C LEU A 9 -1.98 9.75 -5.30
N ILE A 10 -2.38 8.74 -6.05
CA ILE A 10 -2.85 7.48 -5.46
C ILE A 10 -1.70 6.77 -4.73
N VAL A 11 -0.50 6.83 -5.28
CA VAL A 11 0.70 6.26 -4.62
C VAL A 11 1.00 6.99 -3.32
N ASP A 12 0.97 8.32 -3.32
CA ASP A 12 1.23 9.11 -2.11
C ASP A 12 0.22 8.76 -1.01
N ARG A 13 -1.04 8.64 -1.35
CA ARG A 13 -2.08 8.27 -0.39
C ARG A 13 -1.91 6.84 0.11
N TYR A 14 -1.54 5.92 -0.77
CA TYR A 14 -1.28 4.53 -0.41
C TYR A 14 -0.10 4.43 0.57
N LEU A 15 1.01 5.10 0.26
CA LEU A 15 2.19 5.11 1.14
C LEU A 15 1.88 5.74 2.50
N ALA A 16 1.07 6.80 2.51
CA ALA A 16 0.71 7.50 3.74
C ALA A 16 -0.02 6.58 4.73
N VAL A 17 -0.89 5.70 4.22
CA VAL A 17 -1.61 4.74 5.06
C VAL A 17 -0.65 3.80 5.78
N TRP A 18 0.35 3.29 5.07
CA TRP A 18 1.34 2.36 5.63
C TRP A 18 2.33 3.04 6.57
N SER A 19 2.40 4.37 6.53
CA SER A 19 3.35 5.18 7.32
C SER A 19 2.67 5.91 8.49
N GLU A 20 1.35 5.85 8.61
CA GLU A 20 0.61 6.62 9.60
C GLU A 20 0.76 6.01 11.01
N PRO A 21 1.36 6.74 11.98
CA PRO A 21 1.57 6.19 13.32
C PRO A 21 0.30 6.16 14.18
N ASP A 22 -0.65 7.05 13.94
CA ASP A 22 -1.87 7.10 14.73
C ASP A 22 -2.91 6.12 14.20
N ALA A 23 -3.37 5.19 15.06
CA ALA A 23 -4.29 4.14 14.67
C ALA A 23 -5.65 4.67 14.18
N GLU A 24 -6.16 5.73 14.80
CA GLU A 24 -7.44 6.32 14.39
C GLU A 24 -7.32 7.02 13.03
N SER A 25 -6.28 7.82 12.86
CA SER A 25 -5.99 8.48 11.57
C SER A 25 -5.77 7.46 10.46
N ARG A 26 -5.12 6.35 10.79
CA ARG A 26 -4.88 5.27 9.84
C ARG A 26 -6.20 4.61 9.40
N ARG A 27 -7.11 4.35 10.33
CA ARG A 27 -8.44 3.81 9.99
C ARG A 27 -9.21 4.75 9.07
N ASP A 28 -9.17 6.05 9.38
CA ASP A 28 -9.83 7.05 8.54
C ASP A 28 -9.24 7.09 7.14
N ALA A 29 -7.91 6.99 7.03
CA ALA A 29 -7.22 6.97 5.75
C ALA A 29 -7.57 5.71 4.94
N ILE A 30 -7.66 4.57 5.59
CA ILE A 30 -8.09 3.32 4.94
C ILE A 30 -9.52 3.45 4.42
N ALA A 31 -10.42 3.99 5.24
CA ALA A 31 -11.82 4.19 4.84
C ALA A 31 -11.97 5.17 3.68
N GLY A 32 -11.05 6.12 3.55
CA GLY A 32 -11.06 7.08 2.44
C GLY A 32 -10.38 6.57 1.17
N LEU A 33 -9.64 5.48 1.24
CA LEU A 33 -8.86 4.97 0.10
C LEU A 33 -9.38 3.63 -0.44
N TRP A 34 -9.79 2.70 0.42
CA TRP A 34 -10.33 1.40 0.00
C TRP A 34 -11.85 1.40 -0.02
N ALA A 35 -12.42 0.67 -0.98
CA ALA A 35 -13.84 0.36 -0.98
C ALA A 35 -14.19 -0.47 0.27
N PRO A 36 -15.46 -0.43 0.75
CA PRO A 36 -15.84 -1.20 1.94
C PRO A 36 -15.56 -2.70 1.84
N ASP A 37 -15.63 -3.25 0.64
CA ASP A 37 -15.35 -4.66 0.34
C ASP A 37 -14.03 -4.84 -0.40
N GLY A 38 -13.12 -3.86 -0.31
CA GLY A 38 -11.81 -3.94 -0.94
C GLY A 38 -10.99 -5.10 -0.41
N VAL A 39 -10.10 -5.63 -1.26
CA VAL A 39 -9.30 -6.80 -0.94
C VAL A 39 -7.85 -6.54 -1.28
N GLU A 40 -6.95 -6.93 -0.37
CA GLU A 40 -5.51 -6.96 -0.64
C GLU A 40 -5.04 -8.41 -0.76
N PHE A 41 -4.28 -8.68 -1.81
CA PHE A 41 -3.68 -10.00 -2.03
C PHE A 41 -2.16 -9.90 -1.87
N VAL A 42 -1.62 -10.69 -0.95
CA VAL A 42 -0.18 -10.71 -0.65
C VAL A 42 0.25 -12.16 -0.48
N GLU A 43 1.16 -12.63 -1.32
CA GLU A 43 1.80 -13.94 -1.17
C GLU A 43 0.81 -15.09 -0.88
N GLY A 44 -0.27 -15.17 -1.65
CA GLY A 44 -1.27 -16.22 -1.49
C GLY A 44 -2.29 -16.00 -0.38
N THR A 45 -2.20 -14.89 0.34
CA THR A 45 -3.14 -14.52 1.39
C THR A 45 -4.02 -13.38 0.90
N ALA A 46 -5.30 -13.40 1.27
CA ALA A 46 -6.23 -12.32 0.96
C ALA A 46 -6.74 -11.69 2.26
N PHE A 47 -6.71 -10.36 2.31
CA PHE A 47 -7.28 -9.57 3.40
C PHE A 47 -8.52 -8.88 2.86
N ARG A 48 -9.69 -9.31 3.31
CA ARG A 48 -10.98 -8.91 2.73
C ARG A 48 -11.72 -7.94 3.62
N GLY A 49 -12.05 -6.79 3.06
CA GLY A 49 -12.81 -5.74 3.74
C GLY A 49 -11.94 -4.88 4.62
N ARG A 50 -12.47 -3.71 4.98
CA ARG A 50 -11.71 -2.71 5.74
C ARG A 50 -11.21 -3.23 7.07
N LYS A 51 -11.97 -4.08 7.75
CA LYS A 51 -11.60 -4.59 9.07
C LYS A 51 -10.34 -5.44 9.02
N GLU A 52 -10.26 -6.35 8.06
CA GLU A 52 -9.05 -7.16 7.87
C GLU A 52 -7.88 -6.31 7.39
N LEU A 53 -8.15 -5.32 6.53
CA LEU A 53 -7.12 -4.39 6.07
C LEU A 53 -6.55 -3.57 7.22
N GLU A 54 -7.39 -3.10 8.15
CA GLU A 54 -6.94 -2.33 9.31
C GLU A 54 -5.98 -3.16 10.17
N VAL A 55 -6.32 -4.42 10.44
CA VAL A 55 -5.46 -5.31 11.23
C VAL A 55 -4.15 -5.58 10.51
N ARG A 56 -4.23 -5.91 9.21
CA ARG A 56 -3.07 -6.19 8.38
C ARG A 56 -2.09 -5.01 8.35
N ILE A 57 -2.61 -3.81 8.13
CA ILE A 57 -1.78 -2.61 8.01
C ILE A 57 -1.20 -2.21 9.36
N ALA A 58 -1.97 -2.35 10.45
CA ALA A 58 -1.49 -2.08 11.79
C ALA A 58 -0.33 -3.02 12.17
N GLU A 59 -0.45 -4.30 11.86
CA GLU A 59 0.61 -5.27 12.13
C GLU A 59 1.87 -4.97 11.33
N ALA A 60 1.74 -4.62 10.07
CA ALA A 60 2.88 -4.25 9.23
C ALA A 60 3.55 -2.97 9.74
N TYR A 61 2.75 -1.97 10.14
CA TYR A 61 3.29 -0.75 10.72
C TYR A 61 4.12 -1.06 11.96
N ASP A 62 3.55 -1.82 12.90
CA ASP A 62 4.23 -2.14 14.16
C ASP A 62 5.52 -2.93 13.92
N ALA A 63 5.50 -3.86 12.97
CA ALA A 63 6.66 -4.71 12.70
C ALA A 63 7.81 -3.98 12.00
N PHE A 64 7.51 -3.07 11.09
CA PHE A 64 8.53 -2.54 10.18
C PHE A 64 8.76 -1.04 10.28
N VAL A 65 7.73 -0.26 10.55
CA VAL A 65 7.79 1.21 10.49
C VAL A 65 7.80 1.84 11.88
N GLY A 66 6.90 1.41 12.76
CA GLY A 66 6.79 1.96 14.11
C GLY A 66 8.02 1.74 14.97
N SER A 67 8.79 0.69 14.67
CA SER A 67 10.06 0.43 15.35
C SER A 67 11.19 1.37 14.91
N GLY A 68 10.98 2.13 13.85
CA GLY A 68 12.00 2.98 13.25
C GLY A 68 12.98 2.24 12.36
N LYS A 69 12.76 0.95 12.13
CA LYS A 69 13.68 0.11 11.36
C LYS A 69 13.67 0.47 9.87
N TYR A 70 12.48 0.72 9.32
CA TYR A 70 12.32 1.03 7.90
C TYR A 70 11.35 2.19 7.70
N ALA A 71 11.49 2.85 6.55
CA ALA A 71 10.50 3.79 6.03
C ALA A 71 9.86 3.20 4.78
N VAL A 72 8.57 3.49 4.57
CA VAL A 72 7.86 3.08 3.37
C VAL A 72 8.12 4.12 2.28
N THR A 73 8.64 3.68 1.15
CA THR A 73 8.99 4.56 0.04
C THR A 73 8.49 3.97 -1.28
N SER A 74 8.57 4.75 -2.34
CA SER A 74 8.26 4.32 -3.71
C SER A 74 9.53 4.41 -4.55
N ALA A 75 9.65 3.53 -5.53
CA ALA A 75 10.76 3.58 -6.48
C ALA A 75 10.61 4.71 -7.51
N GLY A 76 9.51 5.45 -7.48
CA GLY A 76 9.28 6.54 -8.42
C GLY A 76 8.85 6.07 -9.81
N ASP A 77 8.30 4.87 -9.90
CA ASP A 77 7.95 4.22 -11.16
C ASP A 77 6.43 4.07 -11.35
N ALA A 78 5.65 4.97 -10.75
CA ALA A 78 4.20 4.90 -10.81
C ALA A 78 3.68 5.09 -12.23
N SER A 79 2.71 4.29 -12.61
CA SER A 79 2.04 4.34 -13.89
C SER A 79 0.57 4.02 -13.72
N ALA A 80 -0.29 4.63 -14.50
CA ALA A 80 -1.72 4.39 -14.46
C ALA A 80 -2.27 4.25 -15.86
N HIS A 81 -3.23 3.35 -16.02
CA HIS A 81 -3.92 3.12 -17.28
C HIS A 81 -5.33 2.67 -16.97
N ASN A 82 -6.32 3.45 -17.45
CA ASN A 82 -7.74 3.24 -17.11
C ASN A 82 -7.94 3.29 -15.59
N ASP A 83 -8.43 2.22 -15.00
CA ASP A 83 -8.71 2.12 -13.57
C ASP A 83 -7.63 1.33 -12.80
N ILE A 84 -6.48 1.09 -13.43
CA ILE A 84 -5.37 0.34 -12.84
C ILE A 84 -4.18 1.26 -12.64
N ALA A 85 -3.61 1.23 -11.43
CA ALA A 85 -2.34 1.89 -11.13
C ALA A 85 -1.33 0.83 -10.67
N THR A 86 -0.06 1.07 -10.98
CA THR A 86 1.01 0.16 -10.57
C THR A 86 2.24 0.96 -10.18
N PHE A 87 2.99 0.45 -9.21
CA PHE A 87 4.23 1.05 -8.75
C PHE A 87 4.99 0.03 -7.89
N THR A 88 6.24 0.35 -7.56
CA THR A 88 7.03 -0.46 -6.64
C THR A 88 7.04 0.20 -5.27
N ILE A 89 6.55 -0.50 -4.25
CA ILE A 89 6.63 -0.09 -2.85
C ILE A 89 7.89 -0.69 -2.24
N GLN A 90 8.55 0.06 -1.36
CA GLN A 90 9.83 -0.35 -0.78
C GLN A 90 9.82 -0.12 0.73
N LEU A 91 10.54 -0.96 1.46
CA LEU A 91 10.97 -0.69 2.82
C LEU A 91 12.45 -0.32 2.75
N SER A 92 12.76 0.91 3.13
CA SER A 92 14.13 1.44 3.04
C SER A 92 14.70 1.65 4.43
N THR A 93 15.99 1.37 4.59
CA THR A 93 16.72 1.62 5.84
C THR A 93 17.02 3.10 5.99
N GLY A 94 17.48 3.52 7.17
CA GLY A 94 17.92 4.90 7.40
C GLY A 94 19.06 5.36 6.49
N GLY A 95 19.85 4.41 5.97
CA GLY A 95 20.91 4.69 5.01
C GLY A 95 20.46 4.74 3.56
N GLY A 96 19.16 4.53 3.31
CA GLY A 96 18.59 4.57 1.97
C GLY A 96 18.65 3.26 1.20
N GLU A 97 19.09 2.17 1.84
CA GLU A 97 19.09 0.86 1.21
C GLU A 97 17.69 0.26 1.17
N VAL A 98 17.34 -0.36 0.05
CA VAL A 98 16.06 -1.06 -0.10
C VAL A 98 16.22 -2.45 0.51
N ALA A 99 15.51 -2.69 1.62
CA ALA A 99 15.54 -3.97 2.32
C ALA A 99 14.49 -4.95 1.80
N TRP A 100 13.38 -4.41 1.29
CA TRP A 100 12.28 -5.20 0.76
C TRP A 100 11.57 -4.37 -0.30
N ALA A 101 11.06 -5.01 -1.33
CA ALA A 101 10.27 -4.34 -2.34
C ALA A 101 9.20 -5.27 -2.92
N ALA A 102 8.08 -4.68 -3.30
CA ALA A 102 7.01 -5.40 -3.96
C ALA A 102 6.43 -4.55 -5.10
N ARG A 103 6.02 -5.23 -6.16
CA ARG A 103 5.26 -4.59 -7.22
C ARG A 103 3.81 -4.57 -6.81
N VAL A 104 3.22 -3.38 -6.79
CA VAL A 104 1.82 -3.17 -6.39
C VAL A 104 0.98 -2.93 -7.64
N PHE A 105 -0.16 -3.60 -7.72
CA PHE A 105 -1.19 -3.34 -8.72
C PHE A 105 -2.47 -2.98 -7.99
N ILE A 106 -3.02 -1.80 -8.30
CA ILE A 106 -4.22 -1.27 -7.66
C ILE A 106 -5.32 -1.18 -8.73
N VAL A 107 -6.49 -1.75 -8.41
CA VAL A 107 -7.67 -1.63 -9.27
C VAL A 107 -8.69 -0.77 -8.52
N LEU A 108 -9.08 0.35 -9.13
CA LEU A 108 -10.07 1.26 -8.56
C LEU A 108 -11.48 0.89 -9.04
N ASP A 109 -12.45 1.11 -8.16
CA ASP A 109 -13.86 0.99 -8.53
C ASP A 109 -14.36 2.28 -9.22
N GLU A 110 -15.62 2.32 -9.55
CA GLU A 110 -16.24 3.47 -10.23
C GLU A 110 -16.22 4.75 -9.38
N ASN A 111 -16.06 4.63 -8.07
CA ASN A 111 -15.99 5.76 -7.15
C ASN A 111 -14.55 6.23 -6.88
N GLY A 112 -13.58 5.60 -7.53
CA GLY A 112 -12.17 5.92 -7.33
C GLY A 112 -11.56 5.33 -6.06
N LEU A 113 -12.23 4.35 -5.45
CA LEU A 113 -11.72 3.65 -4.26
C LEU A 113 -11.04 2.35 -4.68
N ILE A 114 -10.08 1.91 -3.88
CA ILE A 114 -9.36 0.66 -4.16
C ILE A 114 -10.30 -0.53 -3.94
N GLN A 115 -10.59 -1.24 -5.01
CA GLN A 115 -11.37 -2.48 -4.97
C GLN A 115 -10.47 -3.68 -4.74
N GLN A 116 -9.30 -3.68 -5.36
CA GLN A 116 -8.31 -4.74 -5.20
C GLN A 116 -6.92 -4.14 -5.24
N ASP A 117 -6.01 -4.63 -4.40
CA ASP A 117 -4.60 -4.38 -4.57
C ASP A 117 -3.82 -5.68 -4.41
N TYR A 118 -2.78 -5.80 -5.23
CA TYR A 118 -1.90 -6.96 -5.26
C TYR A 118 -0.50 -6.51 -4.93
N GLN A 119 0.15 -7.18 -3.99
CA GLN A 119 1.57 -6.96 -3.70
C GLN A 119 2.34 -8.22 -4.06
N LEU A 120 3.20 -8.10 -5.05
CA LEU A 120 4.06 -9.20 -5.51
C LEU A 120 5.49 -8.89 -5.10
N THR A 121 6.02 -9.65 -4.14
CA THR A 121 7.38 -9.42 -3.64
C THR A 121 8.41 -9.63 -4.75
N VAL A 122 9.24 -8.60 -4.98
CA VAL A 122 10.34 -8.65 -5.96
C VAL A 122 11.70 -8.65 -5.27
N THR A 123 11.80 -8.07 -4.07
CA THR A 123 13.01 -8.13 -3.24
C THR A 123 12.58 -8.59 -1.85
N PRO A 124 12.82 -9.84 -1.47
CA PRO A 124 12.45 -10.31 -0.14
C PRO A 124 13.39 -9.77 0.94
N LEU A 125 12.88 -9.71 2.19
CA LEU A 125 13.74 -9.41 3.32
C LEU A 125 14.81 -10.47 3.44
N ALA A 126 16.04 -10.04 3.75
CA ALA A 126 17.13 -10.97 3.95
C ALA A 126 16.86 -11.84 5.17
N ALA A 127 17.17 -13.14 5.04
CA ALA A 127 17.09 -14.06 6.17
C ALA A 127 18.21 -13.71 7.15
N GLU A 128 17.85 -13.69 8.43
CA GLU A 128 18.82 -13.47 9.50
C GLU A 128 19.35 -14.79 10.04
#